data_5742823f2a84ca02df3fdf000ba0bed7
#
_entry.id   5742823f2a84ca02df3fdf000ba0bed7
#
_cell.length_a   1.000
_cell.length_b   1.000
_cell.length_c   1.000
_cell.angle_alpha   90.00
_cell.angle_beta   90.00
_cell.angle_gamma   90.00
#
_symmetry.space_group_name_H-M   'P 1'
#
loop_
_entity.id
_entity.type
_entity.pdbx_description
1 polymer ?
#
loop_
_entity_poly.entity_id
_entity_poly.type
_entity_poly.pdbx_seq_one_letter_code
_entity_poly.pdbx_strand_id
1 'polypeptide(L)'
;MEEEVPRNIPFLPDLIVHHEGGTLVTGMEGEILWLDTDMKPMTEVVCPHPMRLRQASIANGQLYATWLDRELLLACMGAMPVGAAEKGKTRAEVRTSIGTRTTYYPAGTTWAHALDAEPMALVSDGDSVVFDLYNRGMYKIGTSAEERWRVGPPEWSYPKKRPRNEEMVALHLEDETYTITSRGGRVQRRSLESGALKEEFLLNDVESPLEHHFRHGNQHLVCSATGTVYWLEDQEIKQQVQLSGPVQSAMSV
;
A
#
# COMPACT_ATOMS: atom_id res chain seq x y z
N MET A 1 -6.26 33.48 22.22
CA MET A 1 -6.70 32.15 21.72
C MET A 1 -7.03 32.39 20.26
N GLU A 2 -6.15 31.97 19.37
CA GLU A 2 -6.52 31.90 17.95
C GLU A 2 -7.58 30.78 17.83
N GLU A 3 -8.73 31.12 17.28
CA GLU A 3 -9.74 30.13 16.93
C GLU A 3 -9.12 29.19 15.89
N GLU A 4 -8.92 27.91 16.26
CA GLU A 4 -8.51 26.88 15.29
C GLU A 4 -9.64 26.73 14.26
N VAL A 5 -9.45 27.34 13.11
CA VAL A 5 -10.36 27.15 11.96
C VAL A 5 -10.24 25.68 11.53
N PRO A 6 -11.33 24.91 11.50
CA PRO A 6 -11.29 23.54 11.00
C PRO A 6 -10.71 23.51 9.59
N ARG A 7 -9.65 22.75 9.40
CA ARG A 7 -9.03 22.60 8.08
C ARG A 7 -9.81 21.56 7.29
N ASN A 8 -10.42 21.98 6.19
CA ASN A 8 -11.17 21.09 5.33
C ASN A 8 -10.28 20.58 4.19
N ILE A 9 -10.24 19.27 4.01
CA ILE A 9 -9.70 18.65 2.80
C ILE A 9 -10.77 18.75 1.73
N PRO A 10 -10.48 19.33 0.53
CA PRO A 10 -11.48 19.65 -0.48
C PRO A 10 -11.93 18.45 -1.33
N PHE A 11 -11.59 17.24 -0.95
CA PHE A 11 -11.97 15.98 -1.59
C PHE A 11 -12.25 14.90 -0.54
N LEU A 12 -12.82 13.76 -0.94
CA LEU A 12 -13.04 12.62 -0.06
C LEU A 12 -11.71 11.87 0.14
N PRO A 13 -11.10 11.90 1.36
CA PRO A 13 -9.85 11.20 1.62
C PRO A 13 -10.00 9.68 1.45
N ASP A 14 -8.96 9.05 0.92
CA ASP A 14 -8.88 7.61 0.71
C ASP A 14 -7.69 6.98 1.42
N LEU A 15 -6.47 7.45 1.15
CA LEU A 15 -5.25 6.96 1.77
C LEU A 15 -4.51 8.12 2.44
N ILE A 16 -3.98 7.87 3.63
CA ILE A 16 -3.14 8.79 4.39
C ILE A 16 -1.81 8.10 4.64
N VAL A 17 -0.71 8.73 4.23
CA VAL A 17 0.64 8.21 4.41
C VAL A 17 1.50 9.26 5.10
N HIS A 18 1.99 8.93 6.29
CA HIS A 18 2.91 9.78 7.03
C HIS A 18 4.36 9.50 6.64
N HIS A 19 5.17 10.55 6.66
CA HIS A 19 6.62 10.49 6.50
C HIS A 19 7.28 11.60 7.33
N GLU A 20 8.60 11.57 7.46
CA GLU A 20 9.35 12.52 8.30
C GLU A 20 9.08 14.00 7.96
N GLY A 21 8.80 14.33 6.70
CA GLY A 21 8.55 15.70 6.23
C GLY A 21 7.07 16.12 6.25
N GLY A 22 6.13 15.24 6.66
CA GLY A 22 4.70 15.57 6.68
C GLY A 22 3.78 14.41 6.32
N THR A 23 2.70 14.72 5.62
CA THR A 23 1.63 13.75 5.33
C THR A 23 1.15 13.87 3.89
N LEU A 24 1.09 12.74 3.20
CA LEU A 24 0.37 12.61 1.94
C LEU A 24 -1.09 12.24 2.22
N VAL A 25 -2.03 12.99 1.66
CA VAL A 25 -3.45 12.63 1.62
C VAL A 25 -3.87 12.45 0.18
N THR A 26 -4.50 11.32 -0.12
CA THR A 26 -5.02 11.05 -1.47
C THR A 26 -6.52 10.97 -1.47
N GLY A 27 -7.14 11.22 -2.64
CA GLY A 27 -8.57 11.11 -2.84
C GLY A 27 -8.98 9.95 -3.71
N MET A 28 -10.29 9.68 -3.72
CA MET A 28 -10.90 8.56 -4.45
C MET A 28 -10.79 8.70 -5.98
N GLU A 29 -10.66 9.92 -6.49
CA GLU A 29 -10.56 10.23 -7.93
C GLU A 29 -9.10 10.45 -8.38
N GLY A 30 -8.12 10.18 -7.49
CA GLY A 30 -6.69 10.32 -7.76
C GLY A 30 -6.10 11.66 -7.37
N GLU A 31 -6.81 12.42 -6.54
CA GLU A 31 -6.30 13.67 -5.96
C GLU A 31 -5.13 13.39 -5.02
N ILE A 32 -4.18 14.30 -4.99
CA ILE A 32 -3.01 14.30 -4.10
C ILE A 32 -2.90 15.65 -3.42
N LEU A 33 -2.72 15.63 -2.11
CA LEU A 33 -2.43 16.79 -1.28
C LEU A 33 -1.26 16.46 -0.33
N TRP A 34 -0.24 17.30 -0.35
CA TRP A 34 0.85 17.23 0.60
C TRP A 34 0.63 18.22 1.74
N LEU A 35 0.75 17.73 2.96
CA LEU A 35 0.69 18.51 4.20
C LEU A 35 2.05 18.47 4.89
N ASP A 36 2.43 19.57 5.53
CA ASP A 36 3.61 19.63 6.40
C ASP A 36 3.36 18.93 7.76
N THR A 37 4.34 18.97 8.64
CA THR A 37 4.25 18.40 9.99
C THR A 37 3.22 19.11 10.88
N ASP A 38 2.85 20.34 10.55
CA ASP A 38 1.77 21.10 11.20
C ASP A 38 0.40 20.88 10.54
N MET A 39 0.31 19.92 9.63
CA MET A 39 -0.89 19.63 8.83
C MET A 39 -1.35 20.81 7.97
N LYS A 40 -0.43 21.69 7.54
CA LYS A 40 -0.71 22.77 6.58
C LYS A 40 -0.44 22.31 5.15
N PRO A 41 -1.25 22.72 4.16
CA PRO A 41 -0.97 22.40 2.77
C PRO A 41 0.42 22.92 2.32
N MET A 42 1.24 22.01 1.81
CA MET A 42 2.53 22.33 1.15
C MET A 42 2.32 22.60 -0.34
N THR A 43 1.28 22.03 -0.92
CA THR A 43 0.96 22.13 -2.34
C THR A 43 -0.52 22.43 -2.53
N GLU A 44 -0.90 22.86 -3.74
CA GLU A 44 -2.30 22.79 -4.16
C GLU A 44 -2.70 21.31 -4.36
N VAL A 45 -4.01 21.06 -4.35
CA VAL A 45 -4.56 19.76 -4.73
C VAL A 45 -4.36 19.55 -6.21
N VAL A 46 -3.73 18.45 -6.58
CA VAL A 46 -3.54 18.05 -7.97
C VAL A 46 -4.02 16.63 -8.18
N CYS A 47 -4.38 16.29 -9.42
CA CYS A 47 -4.71 14.92 -9.82
C CYS A 47 -3.70 14.51 -10.90
N PRO A 48 -2.61 13.81 -10.55
CA PRO A 48 -1.58 13.40 -11.51
C PRO A 48 -2.07 12.29 -12.44
N HIS A 49 -3.01 11.49 -11.97
CA HIS A 49 -3.68 10.46 -12.74
C HIS A 49 -5.12 10.28 -12.23
N PRO A 50 -6.13 10.19 -13.11
CA PRO A 50 -7.54 10.08 -12.72
C PRO A 50 -7.91 8.65 -12.33
N MET A 51 -7.05 7.99 -11.57
CA MET A 51 -7.23 6.67 -10.99
C MET A 51 -6.91 6.72 -9.49
N ARG A 52 -7.64 5.93 -8.73
CA ARG A 52 -7.40 5.77 -7.30
C ARG A 52 -5.98 5.27 -7.05
N LEU A 53 -5.29 5.93 -6.16
CA LEU A 53 -4.00 5.48 -5.65
C LEU A 53 -4.25 4.29 -4.70
N ARG A 54 -3.65 3.15 -5.00
CA ARG A 54 -3.96 1.89 -4.30
C ARG A 54 -3.01 1.62 -3.14
N GLN A 55 -1.72 1.76 -3.37
CA GLN A 55 -0.67 1.68 -2.36
C GLN A 55 0.30 2.84 -2.53
N ALA A 56 0.90 3.25 -1.43
CA ALA A 56 1.95 4.24 -1.40
C ALA A 56 2.97 3.93 -0.32
N SER A 57 4.23 4.21 -0.62
CA SER A 57 5.33 4.20 0.32
C SER A 57 6.22 5.41 0.06
N ILE A 58 6.62 6.09 1.10
CA ILE A 58 7.48 7.27 1.00
C ILE A 58 8.81 6.96 1.70
N ALA A 59 9.91 7.10 0.95
CA ALA A 59 11.25 6.89 1.48
C ALA A 59 12.24 7.79 0.74
N ASN A 60 13.21 8.34 1.45
CA ASN A 60 14.26 9.22 0.90
C ASN A 60 13.72 10.36 0.01
N GLY A 61 12.60 10.98 0.41
CA GLY A 61 11.98 12.09 -0.34
C GLY A 61 11.31 11.67 -1.66
N GLN A 62 11.10 10.37 -1.90
CA GLN A 62 10.38 9.81 -3.05
C GLN A 62 9.09 9.15 -2.62
N LEU A 63 8.01 9.41 -3.34
CA LEU A 63 6.77 8.64 -3.30
C LEU A 63 6.87 7.51 -4.34
N TYR A 64 6.71 6.28 -3.89
CA TYR A 64 6.46 5.12 -4.73
C TYR A 64 5.00 4.75 -4.59
N ALA A 65 4.27 4.67 -5.70
CA ALA A 65 2.84 4.45 -5.65
C ALA A 65 2.32 3.58 -6.79
N THR A 66 1.17 2.97 -6.54
CA THR A 66 0.41 2.24 -7.55
C THR A 66 -0.97 2.88 -7.72
N TRP A 67 -1.44 2.95 -8.95
CA TRP A 67 -2.77 3.44 -9.33
C TRP A 67 -3.55 2.31 -9.98
N LEU A 68 -4.83 2.21 -9.63
CA LEU A 68 -5.70 1.14 -10.12
C LEU A 68 -7.07 1.68 -10.51
N ASP A 69 -7.50 1.33 -11.71
CA ASP A 69 -8.87 1.47 -12.19
C ASP A 69 -9.42 0.12 -12.63
N ARG A 70 -10.26 -0.48 -11.81
CA ARG A 70 -10.86 -1.77 -12.11
C ARG A 70 -11.90 -1.71 -13.23
N GLU A 71 -12.56 -0.56 -13.46
CA GLU A 71 -13.52 -0.38 -14.55
C GLU A 71 -12.80 -0.37 -15.91
N LEU A 72 -11.69 0.35 -15.99
CA LEU A 72 -10.89 0.45 -17.21
C LEU A 72 -9.86 -0.69 -17.36
N LEU A 73 -9.73 -1.55 -16.35
CA LEU A 73 -8.71 -2.62 -16.25
C LEU A 73 -7.29 -2.07 -16.44
N LEU A 74 -7.03 -0.92 -15.85
CA LEU A 74 -5.74 -0.25 -15.90
C LEU A 74 -5.07 -0.27 -14.53
N ALA A 75 -3.80 -0.60 -14.51
CA ALA A 75 -2.94 -0.45 -13.36
C ALA A 75 -1.58 0.10 -13.79
N CYS A 76 -1.03 0.98 -12.99
CA CYS A 76 0.33 1.46 -13.18
C CYS A 76 1.03 1.66 -11.84
N MET A 77 2.35 1.71 -11.88
CA MET A 77 3.25 2.00 -10.78
C MET A 77 4.22 3.09 -11.22
N GLY A 78 4.62 3.95 -10.30
CA GLY A 78 5.61 4.98 -10.58
C GLY A 78 6.24 5.55 -9.34
N ALA A 79 7.28 6.35 -9.55
CA ALA A 79 7.92 7.14 -8.51
C ALA A 79 7.89 8.61 -8.87
N MET A 80 7.74 9.46 -7.86
CA MET A 80 7.85 10.91 -7.99
C MET A 80 8.47 11.51 -6.73
N PRO A 81 9.24 12.61 -6.83
CA PRO A 81 9.68 13.34 -5.64
C PRO A 81 8.47 13.83 -4.83
N VAL A 82 8.62 13.88 -3.51
CA VAL A 82 7.61 14.48 -2.62
C VAL A 82 7.32 15.91 -3.07
N GLY A 83 6.06 16.25 -3.23
CA GLY A 83 5.62 17.57 -3.70
C GLY A 83 5.69 17.80 -5.23
N ALA A 84 6.20 16.85 -6.02
CA ALA A 84 6.36 17.01 -7.47
C ALA A 84 5.14 16.58 -8.30
N ALA A 85 4.04 16.18 -7.66
CA ALA A 85 2.82 15.82 -8.38
C ALA A 85 2.31 17.00 -9.23
N GLU A 86 2.00 16.73 -10.48
CA GLU A 86 1.50 17.71 -11.43
C GLU A 86 0.09 17.31 -11.90
N LYS A 87 -0.65 18.26 -12.48
CA LYS A 87 -1.95 17.97 -13.08
C LYS A 87 -1.78 17.08 -14.31
N GLY A 88 -2.32 15.87 -14.22
CA GLY A 88 -2.29 14.89 -15.30
C GLY A 88 -3.48 14.97 -16.26
N LYS A 89 -3.70 13.89 -16.98
CA LYS A 89 -4.82 13.73 -17.91
C LYS A 89 -6.12 13.50 -17.16
N THR A 90 -7.21 13.87 -17.82
CA THR A 90 -8.56 13.60 -17.32
C THR A 90 -8.95 12.12 -17.54
N ARG A 91 -9.95 11.63 -16.79
CA ARG A 91 -10.49 10.29 -16.98
C ARG A 91 -11.00 10.03 -18.41
N ALA A 92 -11.57 11.05 -19.07
CA ALA A 92 -12.02 10.95 -20.45
C ALA A 92 -10.86 10.73 -21.44
N GLU A 93 -9.75 11.45 -21.26
CA GLU A 93 -8.53 11.28 -22.06
C GLU A 93 -7.92 9.90 -21.87
N VAL A 94 -7.84 9.41 -20.61
CA VAL A 94 -7.33 8.06 -20.31
C VAL A 94 -8.23 6.99 -20.94
N ARG A 95 -9.56 7.11 -20.84
CA ARG A 95 -10.53 6.18 -21.45
C ARG A 95 -10.37 6.11 -22.98
N THR A 96 -10.17 7.23 -23.65
CA THR A 96 -9.96 7.25 -25.11
C THR A 96 -8.60 6.67 -25.51
N SER A 97 -7.61 6.70 -24.61
CA SER A 97 -6.28 6.16 -24.88
C SER A 97 -6.27 4.63 -25.09
N ILE A 98 -7.18 3.91 -24.43
CA ILE A 98 -7.32 2.46 -24.55
C ILE A 98 -7.57 2.07 -26.02
N GLY A 99 -8.44 2.79 -26.72
CA GLY A 99 -8.73 2.56 -28.12
C GLY A 99 -7.57 2.87 -29.07
N THR A 100 -6.70 3.81 -28.69
CA THR A 100 -5.56 4.26 -29.51
C THR A 100 -4.23 3.59 -29.11
N ARG A 101 -4.23 2.73 -28.09
CA ARG A 101 -3.02 2.11 -27.50
C ARG A 101 -2.02 3.13 -26.93
N THR A 102 -2.44 4.33 -26.65
CA THR A 102 -1.62 5.35 -25.97
C THR A 102 -1.72 5.13 -24.46
N THR A 103 -0.58 4.99 -23.79
CA THR A 103 -0.52 4.88 -22.33
C THR A 103 -0.24 6.25 -21.74
N TYR A 104 -1.07 6.67 -20.79
CA TYR A 104 -0.80 7.85 -19.96
C TYR A 104 -0.34 7.41 -18.59
N TYR A 105 0.72 8.03 -18.11
CA TYR A 105 1.29 7.82 -16.78
C TYR A 105 0.99 9.00 -15.86
N PRO A 106 1.08 8.80 -14.53
CA PRO A 106 0.89 9.90 -13.57
C PRO A 106 1.87 11.03 -13.84
N ALA A 107 1.39 12.26 -13.87
CA ALA A 107 2.20 13.44 -14.12
C ALA A 107 3.09 13.77 -12.92
N GLY A 108 4.30 14.23 -13.17
CA GLY A 108 5.32 14.47 -12.15
C GLY A 108 6.16 13.24 -11.77
N THR A 109 5.89 12.07 -12.38
CA THR A 109 6.71 10.87 -12.13
C THR A 109 8.08 10.95 -12.80
N THR A 110 9.13 10.48 -12.10
CA THR A 110 10.47 10.28 -12.66
C THR A 110 10.51 9.04 -13.56
N TRP A 111 9.73 8.03 -13.20
CA TRP A 111 9.45 6.86 -14.02
C TRP A 111 8.06 6.32 -13.70
N ALA A 112 7.45 5.64 -14.67
CA ALA A 112 6.21 4.92 -14.48
C ALA A 112 6.11 3.74 -15.46
N HIS A 113 5.44 2.67 -15.02
CA HIS A 113 5.21 1.46 -15.79
C HIS A 113 3.76 1.01 -15.69
N ALA A 114 3.20 0.54 -16.80
CA ALA A 114 1.94 -0.19 -16.77
C ALA A 114 2.15 -1.55 -16.11
N LEU A 115 1.19 -1.95 -15.29
CA LEU A 115 1.17 -3.26 -14.64
C LEU A 115 0.17 -4.18 -15.37
N ASP A 116 0.52 -5.46 -15.47
CA ASP A 116 -0.32 -6.47 -16.13
C ASP A 116 -1.25 -7.22 -15.15
N ALA A 117 -1.23 -6.83 -13.88
CA ALA A 117 -2.09 -7.35 -12.83
C ALA A 117 -2.34 -6.30 -11.73
N GLU A 118 -3.33 -6.58 -10.87
CA GLU A 118 -3.66 -5.71 -9.74
C GLU A 118 -2.53 -5.68 -8.72
N PRO A 119 -2.03 -4.49 -8.32
CA PRO A 119 -1.06 -4.38 -7.24
C PRO A 119 -1.73 -4.64 -5.90
N MET A 120 -1.17 -5.58 -5.10
CA MET A 120 -1.71 -6.00 -3.82
C MET A 120 -1.04 -5.32 -2.63
N ALA A 121 0.27 -5.10 -2.72
CA ALA A 121 1.06 -4.46 -1.68
C ALA A 121 2.28 -3.77 -2.26
N LEU A 122 2.79 -2.75 -1.55
CA LEU A 122 4.00 -2.01 -1.92
C LEU A 122 4.63 -1.42 -0.67
N VAL A 123 5.95 -1.56 -0.54
CA VAL A 123 6.78 -0.89 0.48
C VAL A 123 8.15 -0.51 -0.09
N SER A 124 8.80 0.49 0.48
CA SER A 124 10.16 0.92 0.11
C SER A 124 11.00 1.18 1.35
N ASP A 125 12.28 0.80 1.29
CA ASP A 125 13.35 1.14 2.25
C ASP A 125 14.16 2.38 1.82
N GLY A 126 13.84 2.95 0.66
CA GLY A 126 14.55 4.07 0.04
C GLY A 126 15.62 3.65 -0.95
N ASP A 127 16.17 2.45 -0.87
CA ASP A 127 17.14 1.88 -1.81
C ASP A 127 16.48 0.94 -2.81
N SER A 128 15.32 0.42 -2.44
CA SER A 128 14.54 -0.51 -3.24
C SER A 128 13.04 -0.42 -2.92
N VAL A 129 12.26 -1.00 -3.82
CA VAL A 129 10.82 -1.15 -3.69
C VAL A 129 10.48 -2.62 -3.80
N VAL A 130 9.76 -3.15 -2.82
CA VAL A 130 9.17 -4.50 -2.85
C VAL A 130 7.67 -4.36 -3.06
N PHE A 131 7.11 -5.10 -4.00
CA PHE A 131 5.69 -5.08 -4.29
C PHE A 131 5.19 -6.45 -4.75
N ASP A 132 3.89 -6.65 -4.63
CA ASP A 132 3.19 -7.85 -5.09
C ASP A 132 2.16 -7.51 -6.16
N LEU A 133 2.08 -8.36 -7.17
CA LEU A 133 1.04 -8.33 -8.20
C LEU A 133 0.19 -9.60 -8.12
N TYR A 134 -1.13 -9.43 -8.11
CA TYR A 134 -2.08 -10.53 -7.99
C TYR A 134 -1.81 -11.65 -8.99
N ASN A 135 -1.59 -12.87 -8.49
CA ASN A 135 -1.25 -14.07 -9.27
C ASN A 135 -0.01 -13.94 -10.19
N ARG A 136 0.81 -12.90 -10.06
CA ARG A 136 2.08 -12.74 -10.79
C ARG A 136 3.28 -12.99 -9.89
N GLY A 137 3.19 -12.62 -8.63
CA GLY A 137 4.21 -12.79 -7.62
C GLY A 137 4.80 -11.50 -7.11
N MET A 138 5.88 -11.65 -6.38
CA MET A 138 6.58 -10.55 -5.73
C MET A 138 7.82 -10.13 -6.52
N TYR A 139 8.06 -8.85 -6.48
CA TYR A 139 9.15 -8.18 -7.19
C TYR A 139 9.93 -7.30 -6.24
N LYS A 140 11.22 -7.21 -6.44
CA LYS A 140 12.07 -6.15 -5.91
C LYS A 140 12.71 -5.40 -7.05
N ILE A 141 12.55 -4.10 -7.06
CA ILE A 141 13.18 -3.19 -8.00
C ILE A 141 14.02 -2.15 -7.26
N GLY A 142 15.01 -1.59 -7.92
CA GLY A 142 15.73 -0.43 -7.44
C GLY A 142 14.95 0.86 -7.64
N THR A 143 15.49 1.96 -7.15
CA THR A 143 14.86 3.29 -7.20
C THR A 143 14.64 3.84 -8.60
N SER A 144 15.38 3.33 -9.60
CA SER A 144 15.24 3.65 -11.03
C SER A 144 14.44 2.58 -11.80
N ALA A 145 13.67 1.75 -11.10
CA ALA A 145 12.83 0.67 -11.62
C ALA A 145 13.60 -0.51 -12.26
N GLU A 146 14.90 -0.63 -12.04
CA GLU A 146 15.65 -1.83 -12.47
C GLU A 146 15.26 -3.05 -11.64
N GLU A 147 14.90 -4.17 -12.28
CA GLU A 147 14.55 -5.40 -11.58
C GLU A 147 15.79 -5.97 -10.86
N ARG A 148 15.68 -6.20 -9.56
CA ARG A 148 16.69 -6.87 -8.74
C ARG A 148 16.40 -8.36 -8.59
N TRP A 149 15.15 -8.69 -8.30
CA TRP A 149 14.66 -10.07 -8.32
C TRP A 149 13.14 -10.11 -8.48
N ARG A 150 12.64 -11.27 -8.88
CA ARG A 150 11.24 -11.64 -8.79
C ARG A 150 11.08 -13.09 -8.35
N VAL A 151 10.01 -13.36 -7.62
CA VAL A 151 9.61 -14.71 -7.20
C VAL A 151 8.14 -14.93 -7.53
N GLY A 152 7.74 -16.19 -7.65
CA GLY A 152 6.34 -16.55 -7.92
C GLY A 152 5.38 -16.07 -6.81
N PRO A 153 4.07 -16.17 -7.06
CA PRO A 153 3.06 -15.84 -6.05
C PRO A 153 3.32 -16.59 -4.74
N PRO A 154 3.05 -15.97 -3.57
CA PRO A 154 3.19 -16.66 -2.31
C PRO A 154 2.30 -17.91 -2.26
N GLU A 155 2.89 -19.05 -1.93
CA GLU A 155 2.17 -20.28 -1.63
C GLU A 155 1.93 -20.37 -0.13
N TRP A 156 0.68 -20.45 0.28
CA TRP A 156 0.28 -20.47 1.68
C TRP A 156 -0.06 -21.90 2.12
N SER A 157 0.63 -22.38 3.16
CA SER A 157 0.40 -23.72 3.72
C SER A 157 -0.65 -23.67 4.82
N TYR A 158 -1.72 -24.43 4.69
CA TYR A 158 -2.76 -24.54 5.72
C TYR A 158 -2.86 -25.98 6.24
N PRO A 159 -2.98 -26.20 7.56
CA PRO A 159 -3.13 -27.53 8.14
C PRO A 159 -4.49 -28.16 7.80
N LYS A 160 -5.44 -27.33 7.40
CA LYS A 160 -6.79 -27.72 6.93
C LYS A 160 -7.02 -27.09 5.56
N LYS A 161 -8.26 -27.03 5.13
CA LYS A 161 -8.63 -26.44 3.84
C LYS A 161 -8.22 -24.96 3.79
N ARG A 162 -7.56 -24.56 2.68
CA ARG A 162 -7.22 -23.17 2.38
C ARG A 162 -8.48 -22.28 2.40
N PRO A 163 -8.45 -21.11 3.02
CA PRO A 163 -9.56 -20.15 2.96
C PRO A 163 -9.93 -19.78 1.53
N ARG A 164 -11.18 -19.40 1.32
CA ARG A 164 -11.61 -18.85 0.02
C ARG A 164 -11.06 -17.44 -0.15
N ASN A 165 -10.73 -17.08 -1.39
CA ASN A 165 -10.18 -15.77 -1.73
C ASN A 165 -8.93 -15.43 -0.90
N GLU A 166 -8.02 -16.39 -0.80
CA GLU A 166 -6.75 -16.19 -0.14
C GLU A 166 -5.90 -15.23 -0.94
N GLU A 167 -5.55 -14.12 -0.30
CA GLU A 167 -4.76 -13.03 -0.88
C GLU A 167 -3.85 -12.41 0.18
N MET A 168 -2.87 -11.64 -0.24
CA MET A 168 -2.03 -10.86 0.64
C MET A 168 -2.81 -9.65 1.17
N VAL A 169 -2.75 -9.41 2.47
CA VAL A 169 -3.38 -8.25 3.13
C VAL A 169 -2.36 -7.26 3.67
N ALA A 170 -1.10 -7.67 3.85
CA ALA A 170 -0.05 -6.79 4.34
C ALA A 170 1.34 -7.22 3.87
N LEU A 171 2.21 -6.23 3.73
CA LEU A 171 3.64 -6.35 3.42
C LEU A 171 4.39 -5.34 4.29
N HIS A 172 5.38 -5.81 5.06
CA HIS A 172 6.21 -5.00 5.94
C HIS A 172 7.69 -5.28 5.69
N LEU A 173 8.50 -4.23 5.65
CA LEU A 173 9.95 -4.36 5.63
C LEU A 173 10.50 -4.51 7.05
N GLU A 174 11.55 -5.30 7.16
CA GLU A 174 12.45 -5.46 8.29
C GLU A 174 13.87 -5.35 7.76
N ASP A 175 14.88 -5.23 8.60
CA ASP A 175 16.26 -4.93 8.16
C ASP A 175 16.74 -5.75 6.96
N GLU A 176 16.81 -7.09 7.10
CA GLU A 176 17.27 -8.00 6.03
C GLU A 176 16.13 -8.87 5.47
N THR A 177 14.91 -8.65 5.93
CA THR A 177 13.75 -9.46 5.58
C THR A 177 12.55 -8.60 5.26
N TYR A 178 11.54 -9.21 4.66
CA TYR A 178 10.20 -8.65 4.62
C TYR A 178 9.20 -9.72 5.07
N THR A 179 8.12 -9.24 5.64
CA THR A 179 7.03 -10.08 6.15
C THR A 179 5.77 -9.83 5.33
N ILE A 180 5.15 -10.90 4.87
CA ILE A 180 3.85 -10.85 4.19
C ILE A 180 2.82 -11.60 5.00
N THR A 181 1.59 -11.08 5.02
CA THR A 181 0.47 -11.70 5.74
C THR A 181 -0.66 -11.98 4.79
N SER A 182 -1.22 -13.17 4.88
CA SER A 182 -2.37 -13.60 4.10
C SER A 182 -3.68 -13.30 4.81
N ARG A 183 -4.75 -13.23 4.05
CA ARG A 183 -6.11 -13.06 4.54
C ARG A 183 -6.55 -14.17 5.51
N GLY A 184 -6.00 -15.36 5.37
CA GLY A 184 -6.22 -16.49 6.28
C GLY A 184 -5.37 -16.49 7.54
N GLY A 185 -4.53 -15.47 7.75
CA GLY A 185 -3.66 -15.34 8.92
C GLY A 185 -2.32 -16.09 8.82
N ARG A 186 -1.94 -16.57 7.62
CA ARG A 186 -0.58 -17.04 7.40
C ARG A 186 0.37 -15.88 7.27
N VAL A 187 1.52 -16.00 7.90
CA VAL A 187 2.60 -15.02 7.85
C VAL A 187 3.84 -15.72 7.30
N GLN A 188 4.46 -15.11 6.29
CA GLN A 188 5.73 -15.55 5.74
C GLN A 188 6.78 -14.46 5.95
N ARG A 189 7.91 -14.83 6.50
CA ARG A 189 9.12 -14.02 6.57
C ARG A 189 10.06 -14.44 5.47
N ARG A 190 10.50 -13.49 4.65
CA ARG A 190 11.28 -13.74 3.44
C ARG A 190 12.55 -12.91 3.41
N SER A 191 13.56 -13.36 2.69
CA SER A 191 14.81 -12.64 2.50
C SER A 191 14.58 -11.41 1.61
N LEU A 192 15.00 -10.23 2.07
CA LEU A 192 14.98 -9.00 1.28
C LEU A 192 15.99 -9.04 0.11
N GLU A 193 17.05 -9.83 0.23
CA GLU A 193 18.07 -10.00 -0.81
C GLU A 193 17.58 -10.82 -2.01
N SER A 194 16.83 -11.92 -1.76
CA SER A 194 16.51 -12.93 -2.78
C SER A 194 15.03 -13.25 -2.93
N GLY A 195 14.15 -12.75 -2.06
CA GLY A 195 12.74 -13.14 -2.02
C GLY A 195 12.47 -14.54 -1.47
N ALA A 196 13.51 -15.30 -1.08
CA ALA A 196 13.37 -16.67 -0.60
C ALA A 196 12.63 -16.75 0.73
N LEU A 197 11.76 -17.74 0.89
CA LEU A 197 11.06 -18.02 2.14
C LEU A 197 12.08 -18.44 3.22
N LYS A 198 12.07 -17.76 4.36
CA LYS A 198 12.86 -18.09 5.55
C LYS A 198 12.03 -18.81 6.61
N GLU A 199 10.83 -18.34 6.84
CA GLU A 199 9.95 -18.83 7.90
C GLU A 199 8.49 -18.67 7.49
N GLU A 200 7.62 -19.57 7.94
CA GLU A 200 6.16 -19.47 7.80
C GLU A 200 5.49 -19.93 9.10
N PHE A 201 4.51 -19.16 9.57
CA PHE A 201 3.68 -19.51 10.70
C PHE A 201 2.24 -19.08 10.51
N LEU A 202 1.32 -19.58 11.35
CA LEU A 202 -0.08 -19.18 11.40
C LEU A 202 -0.29 -18.31 12.63
N LEU A 203 -0.98 -17.19 12.48
CA LEU A 203 -1.49 -16.44 13.64
C LEU A 203 -2.59 -17.28 14.28
N ASN A 204 -2.27 -17.83 15.47
CA ASN A 204 -3.20 -18.66 16.21
C ASN A 204 -4.24 -17.76 16.92
N ASP A 205 -5.46 -18.30 17.06
CA ASP A 205 -6.57 -17.66 17.78
C ASP A 205 -7.02 -16.30 17.23
N VAL A 206 -6.59 -15.96 16.03
CA VAL A 206 -7.04 -14.78 15.30
C VAL A 206 -8.14 -15.17 14.32
N GLU A 207 -9.27 -14.44 14.38
CA GLU A 207 -10.41 -14.68 13.49
C GLU A 207 -10.09 -14.27 12.05
N SER A 208 -10.27 -15.17 11.11
CA SER A 208 -10.16 -14.91 9.67
C SER A 208 -11.55 -14.74 9.03
N PRO A 209 -11.71 -13.98 7.93
CA PRO A 209 -10.64 -13.39 7.14
C PRO A 209 -10.10 -12.10 7.75
N LEU A 210 -8.80 -11.88 7.57
CA LEU A 210 -8.15 -10.63 7.92
C LEU A 210 -8.33 -9.58 6.81
N GLU A 211 -8.40 -8.30 7.21
CA GLU A 211 -8.44 -7.15 6.29
C GLU A 211 -7.15 -6.32 6.39
N HIS A 212 -6.58 -6.21 7.60
CA HIS A 212 -5.37 -5.43 7.82
C HIS A 212 -4.44 -6.11 8.82
N HIS A 213 -3.15 -5.89 8.61
CA HIS A 213 -2.10 -6.19 9.57
C HIS A 213 -1.11 -5.02 9.56
N PHE A 214 -1.00 -4.32 10.67
CA PHE A 214 -0.05 -3.24 10.90
C PHE A 214 1.02 -3.74 11.85
N ARG A 215 2.26 -3.30 11.65
CA ARG A 215 3.39 -3.74 12.45
C ARG A 215 4.29 -2.58 12.83
N HIS A 216 4.75 -2.59 14.09
CA HIS A 216 5.80 -1.72 14.59
C HIS A 216 6.73 -2.52 15.51
N GLY A 217 7.94 -2.82 15.04
CA GLY A 217 8.86 -3.71 15.75
C GLY A 217 8.28 -5.11 15.95
N ASN A 218 8.17 -5.56 17.22
CA ASN A 218 7.55 -6.83 17.61
C ASN A 218 6.05 -6.71 17.93
N GLN A 219 5.49 -5.53 17.83
CA GLN A 219 4.05 -5.28 18.05
C GLN A 219 3.28 -5.38 16.73
N HIS A 220 2.13 -6.03 16.79
CA HIS A 220 1.25 -6.23 15.65
C HIS A 220 -0.17 -5.83 16.00
N LEU A 221 -0.82 -5.09 15.11
CA LEU A 221 -2.25 -4.82 15.16
C LEU A 221 -2.88 -5.55 13.98
N VAL A 222 -3.69 -6.57 14.26
CA VAL A 222 -4.34 -7.39 13.25
C VAL A 222 -5.84 -7.17 13.30
N CYS A 223 -6.45 -6.88 12.16
CA CYS A 223 -7.86 -6.54 12.08
C CYS A 223 -8.60 -7.55 11.21
N SER A 224 -9.66 -8.14 11.74
CA SER A 224 -10.55 -9.03 10.99
C SER A 224 -11.59 -8.25 10.19
N ALA A 225 -12.16 -8.88 9.18
CA ALA A 225 -13.28 -8.34 8.39
C ALA A 225 -14.58 -8.12 9.20
N THR A 226 -14.69 -8.75 10.37
CA THR A 226 -15.83 -8.60 11.29
C THR A 226 -15.66 -7.44 12.29
N GLY A 227 -14.49 -6.76 12.26
CA GLY A 227 -14.18 -5.64 13.14
C GLY A 227 -13.53 -6.05 14.46
N THR A 228 -13.08 -7.28 14.60
CA THR A 228 -12.25 -7.68 15.73
C THR A 228 -10.82 -7.19 15.50
N VAL A 229 -10.27 -6.49 16.48
CA VAL A 229 -8.89 -5.99 16.48
C VAL A 229 -8.10 -6.73 17.53
N TYR A 230 -6.98 -7.30 17.14
CA TYR A 230 -6.06 -8.01 18.00
C TYR A 230 -4.75 -7.23 18.12
N TRP A 231 -4.31 -7.00 19.34
CA TRP A 231 -2.96 -6.54 19.61
C TRP A 231 -2.12 -7.75 20.02
N LEU A 232 -1.08 -8.02 19.23
CA LEU A 232 -0.14 -9.11 19.49
C LEU A 232 1.26 -8.54 19.77
N GLU A 233 1.98 -9.23 20.62
CA GLU A 233 3.41 -9.06 20.84
C GLU A 233 4.10 -10.42 20.67
N ASP A 234 5.08 -10.52 19.80
CA ASP A 234 5.76 -11.78 19.46
C ASP A 234 4.80 -12.94 19.12
N GLN A 235 3.71 -12.69 18.41
CA GLN A 235 2.65 -13.64 18.02
C GLN A 235 1.65 -14.02 19.14
N GLU A 236 1.82 -13.54 20.36
CA GLU A 236 0.85 -13.73 21.44
C GLU A 236 -0.17 -12.60 21.48
N ILE A 237 -1.46 -12.96 21.53
CA ILE A 237 -2.54 -11.96 21.71
C ILE A 237 -2.47 -11.38 23.13
N LYS A 238 -2.17 -10.09 23.24
CA LYS A 238 -2.15 -9.36 24.50
C LYS A 238 -3.49 -8.70 24.80
N GLN A 239 -4.18 -8.26 23.74
CA GLN A 239 -5.49 -7.62 23.88
C GLN A 239 -6.34 -7.88 22.63
N GLN A 240 -7.66 -7.96 22.85
CA GLN A 240 -8.66 -8.06 21.81
C GLN A 240 -9.76 -7.06 22.05
N VAL A 241 -10.21 -6.38 20.99
CA VAL A 241 -11.32 -5.41 21.05
C VAL A 241 -12.26 -5.68 19.88
N GLN A 242 -13.56 -5.71 20.15
CA GLN A 242 -14.59 -5.78 19.12
C GLN A 242 -15.09 -4.38 18.79
N LEU A 243 -14.92 -3.94 17.56
CA LEU A 243 -15.49 -2.70 17.04
C LEU A 243 -16.87 -2.95 16.42
N SER A 244 -17.63 -1.87 16.23
CA SER A 244 -18.96 -1.93 15.60
C SER A 244 -18.94 -2.20 14.10
N GLY A 245 -17.77 -2.19 13.48
CA GLY A 245 -17.56 -2.45 12.04
C GLY A 245 -16.09 -2.66 11.72
N PRO A 246 -15.76 -3.02 10.46
CA PRO A 246 -14.39 -3.27 10.06
C PRO A 246 -13.52 -2.01 10.16
N VAL A 247 -12.24 -2.21 10.45
CA VAL A 247 -11.24 -1.14 10.45
C VAL A 247 -10.97 -0.70 9.00
N GLN A 248 -11.02 0.58 8.74
CA GLN A 248 -10.72 1.14 7.42
C GLN A 248 -9.24 1.48 7.26
N SER A 249 -8.63 1.99 8.34
CA SER A 249 -7.21 2.32 8.39
C SER A 249 -6.72 2.34 9.83
N ALA A 250 -5.43 2.11 10.04
CA ALA A 250 -4.76 2.31 11.32
C ALA A 250 -3.30 2.71 11.06
N MET A 251 -2.70 3.39 12.03
CA MET A 251 -1.26 3.69 12.02
C MET A 251 -0.72 3.68 13.46
N SER A 252 0.56 3.41 13.60
CA SER A 252 1.30 3.66 14.84
C SER A 252 1.76 5.11 14.90
N VAL A 253 1.69 5.71 16.07
CA VAL A 253 2.15 7.07 16.35
C VAL A 253 3.37 7.01 17.27
#